data_4a96a13240cd22e590fde8902ea6d480
#
_entry.id   4a96a13240cd22e590fde8902ea6d480
#
_cell.length_a   1.000
_cell.length_b   1.000
_cell.length_c   1.000
_cell.angle_alpha   90.00
_cell.angle_beta   90.00
_cell.angle_gamma   90.00
#
_symmetry.space_group_name_H-M   'P 1'
#
loop_
_entity.id
_entity.type
_entity.pdbx_description
1 polymer ?
#
loop_
_entity_poly.entity_id
_entity_poly.type
_entity_poly.pdbx_seq_one_letter_code
_entity_poly.pdbx_strand_id
1 'polypeptide(L)' 'MRYVSDLIAVIKQRRAEIGESIADGNAGSVEAYNLLVGQRQGLKMALDIIDDLLKEDEKDER' A
#
# COMPACT_ATOMS: atom_id res chain seq x y z
N MET A 1 5.52 7.24 15.83
CA MET A 1 5.07 6.05 16.59
C MET A 1 5.61 4.78 15.97
N ARG A 2 6.07 3.89 16.82
CA ARG A 2 6.67 2.63 16.39
C ARG A 2 5.70 1.77 15.59
N TYR A 3 4.47 1.63 16.11
CA TYR A 3 3.49 0.77 15.46
C TYR A 3 3.04 1.29 14.10
N VAL A 4 2.98 2.60 13.94
CA VAL A 4 2.64 3.19 12.65
C VAL A 4 3.74 2.94 11.63
N SER A 5 5.01 3.06 12.06
CA SER A 5 6.15 2.77 11.18
C SER A 5 6.15 1.32 10.73
N ASP A 6 5.83 0.40 11.63
CA ASP A 6 5.75 -1.02 11.31
C ASP A 6 4.62 -1.29 10.32
N LEU A 7 3.46 -0.66 10.54
CA LEU A 7 2.32 -0.78 9.64
C LEU A 7 2.67 -0.30 8.23
N ILE A 8 3.30 0.86 8.13
CA ILE A 8 3.72 1.41 6.84
C ILE A 8 4.68 0.45 6.13
N ALA A 9 5.64 -0.11 6.86
CA ALA A 9 6.61 -1.05 6.29
C ALA A 9 5.93 -2.30 5.74
N VAL A 10 4.97 -2.85 6.48
CA VAL A 10 4.23 -4.04 6.05
C VAL A 10 3.40 -3.74 4.80
N ILE A 11 2.71 -2.59 4.77
CA ILE A 11 1.90 -2.21 3.61
C ILE A 11 2.78 -2.04 2.37
N LYS A 12 3.93 -1.37 2.52
CA LYS A 12 4.87 -1.19 1.40
C LYS A 12 5.39 -2.52 0.88
N GLN A 13 5.68 -3.45 1.78
CA GLN A 13 6.15 -4.78 1.39
C GLN A 13 5.08 -5.53 0.61
N ARG A 14 3.83 -5.52 1.09
CA ARG A 14 2.72 -6.17 0.39
C ARG A 14 2.51 -5.59 -1.00
N ARG A 15 2.58 -4.26 -1.10
CA ARG A 15 2.43 -3.59 -2.39
C ARG A 15 3.54 -4.00 -3.36
N ALA A 16 4.77 -4.09 -2.87
CA ALA A 16 5.90 -4.52 -3.70
C ALA A 16 5.74 -5.96 -4.18
N GLU A 17 5.30 -6.87 -3.30
CA GLU A 17 5.07 -8.26 -3.65
C GLU A 17 4.00 -8.40 -4.73
N ILE A 18 2.91 -7.65 -4.61
CA ILE A 18 1.85 -7.66 -5.61
C ILE A 18 2.36 -7.10 -6.93
N GLY A 19 3.15 -6.03 -6.89
CA GLY A 19 3.76 -5.47 -8.09
C GLY A 19 4.67 -6.46 -8.80
N GLU A 20 5.44 -7.24 -8.05
CA GLU A 20 6.30 -8.29 -8.62
C GLU A 20 5.46 -9.39 -9.27
N SER A 21 4.37 -9.80 -8.62
CA SER A 21 3.47 -10.81 -9.18
C SER A 21 2.87 -10.36 -10.51
N ILE A 22 2.49 -9.09 -10.62
CA ILE A 22 1.98 -8.50 -11.86
C ILE A 22 3.07 -8.51 -12.93
N ALA A 23 4.27 -8.05 -12.59
CA ALA A 23 5.38 -7.95 -13.52
C ALA A 23 5.83 -9.33 -14.04
N ASP A 24 5.78 -10.34 -13.17
CA ASP A 24 6.20 -11.69 -13.52
C ASP A 24 5.13 -12.48 -14.30
N GLY A 25 3.95 -11.88 -14.49
CA GLY A 25 2.89 -12.54 -15.23
C GLY A 25 2.21 -13.68 -14.48
N ASN A 26 2.28 -13.68 -13.17
CA ASN A 26 1.72 -14.74 -12.34
C ASN A 26 0.20 -14.71 -12.23
N ALA A 27 -0.43 -13.68 -12.78
CA ALA A 27 -1.87 -13.49 -12.66
C ALA A 27 -2.67 -14.60 -13.35
N GLY A 28 -2.21 -15.13 -14.48
CA GLY A 28 -2.84 -16.25 -15.17
C GLY A 28 -4.13 -15.92 -15.94
N SER A 29 -4.81 -14.83 -15.60
CA SER A 29 -6.04 -14.43 -16.28
C SER A 29 -6.23 -12.93 -16.13
N VAL A 30 -7.10 -12.36 -16.98
CA VAL A 30 -7.43 -10.93 -16.89
C VAL A 30 -8.09 -10.61 -15.56
N GLU A 31 -8.96 -11.49 -15.09
CA GLU A 31 -9.65 -11.28 -13.80
C GLU A 31 -8.67 -11.27 -12.64
N ALA A 32 -7.74 -12.21 -12.62
CA ALA A 32 -6.71 -12.25 -11.58
C ALA A 32 -5.79 -11.03 -11.65
N TYR A 33 -5.44 -10.60 -12.86
CA TYR A 33 -4.66 -9.39 -13.07
C TYR A 33 -5.36 -8.16 -12.50
N ASN A 34 -6.64 -8.00 -12.81
CA ASN A 34 -7.42 -6.87 -12.33
C ASN A 34 -7.54 -6.87 -10.81
N LEU A 35 -7.67 -8.05 -10.20
CA LEU A 35 -7.71 -8.18 -8.74
C LEU A 35 -6.40 -7.71 -8.11
N LEU A 36 -5.26 -8.14 -8.67
CA LEU A 36 -3.95 -7.74 -8.16
C LEU A 36 -3.74 -6.23 -8.29
N VAL A 37 -4.12 -5.65 -9.43
CA VAL A 37 -4.02 -4.21 -9.64
C VAL A 37 -4.88 -3.46 -8.62
N GLY A 38 -6.11 -3.93 -8.38
CA GLY A 38 -7.00 -3.32 -7.39
C GLY A 38 -6.43 -3.40 -5.99
N GLN A 39 -5.85 -4.53 -5.61
CA GLN A 39 -5.22 -4.69 -4.30
C GLN A 39 -4.04 -3.74 -4.14
N ARG A 40 -3.20 -3.61 -5.17
CA ARG A 40 -2.06 -2.71 -5.13
C ARG A 40 -2.50 -1.25 -4.98
N GLN A 41 -3.54 -0.86 -5.70
CA GLN A 41 -4.10 0.49 -5.59
C GLN A 41 -4.69 0.75 -4.22
N GLY A 42 -5.38 -0.24 -3.65
CA GLY A 42 -5.93 -0.15 -2.29
C GLY A 42 -4.84 0.07 -1.24
N LEU A 43 -3.73 -0.64 -1.38
CA LEU A 43 -2.60 -0.47 -0.47
C LEU A 43 -1.97 0.91 -0.61
N LYS A 44 -1.87 1.41 -1.83
CA LYS A 44 -1.38 2.76 -2.07
C LYS A 44 -2.30 3.80 -1.42
N MET A 45 -3.60 3.63 -1.55
CA MET A 45 -4.57 4.54 -0.92
C MET A 45 -4.44 4.51 0.59
N ALA A 46 -4.22 3.34 1.18
CA ALA A 46 -3.99 3.22 2.61
C ALA A 46 -2.74 3.98 3.06
N LEU A 47 -1.66 3.89 2.29
CA LEU A 47 -0.44 4.63 2.58
C LEU A 47 -0.67 6.14 2.49
N ASP A 48 -1.43 6.59 1.51
CA ASP A 48 -1.73 8.01 1.34
C ASP A 48 -2.56 8.54 2.52
N ILE A 49 -3.52 7.75 3.00
CA ILE A 49 -4.34 8.12 4.16
C ILE A 49 -3.48 8.23 5.41
N ILE A 50 -2.61 7.28 5.64
CA ILE A 50 -1.70 7.30 6.79
C ILE A 50 -0.80 8.53 6.74
N ASP A 51 -0.25 8.82 5.57
CA ASP A 51 0.62 9.98 5.37
C ASP A 51 -0.11 11.29 5.68
N ASP A 52 -1.35 11.43 5.20
CA ASP A 52 -2.17 12.60 5.46
C ASP A 52 -2.45 12.78 6.96
N LEU A 53 -2.78 11.68 7.65
CA LEU A 53 -3.03 11.73 9.08
C LEU A 53 -1.79 12.14 9.87
N LEU A 54 -0.62 11.65 9.49
CA LEU A 54 0.62 12.01 10.13
C LEU A 54 0.94 13.48 9.92
N LYS A 55 0.66 14.01 8.75
CA LYS A 55 0.85 15.45 8.48
C LYS A 55 -0.08 16.33 9.30
N GLU A 56 -1.33 15.90 9.50
CA GLU A 56 -2.27 16.61 10.34
C GLU A 56 -1.80 16.64 11.79
N ASP A 57 -1.29 15.54 12.31
CA ASP A 57 -0.73 15.48 13.66
C ASP A 57 0.41 16.45 13.82
N GLU A 58 1.28 16.56 12.83
CA GLU A 58 2.40 17.51 12.88
C GLU A 58 1.91 18.95 12.95
N LYS A 59 0.84 19.27 12.23
CA LYS A 59 0.24 20.60 12.26
C LYS A 59 -0.40 20.91 13.62
N ASP A 60 -1.07 19.92 14.19
CA ASP A 60 -1.79 20.09 15.45
C ASP A 60 -0.85 20.31 16.64
N GLU A 61 0.37 19.83 16.54
CA GLU A 61 1.38 19.99 17.59
C GLU A 61 1.93 21.41 17.70
N ARG A 62 1.59 22.27 16.79
CA ARG A 62 2.01 23.65 16.81
C ARG A 62 0.98 24.51 17.56
#